data_466887d76ba1cb363fb91c60eacccc9b
#
_entry.id   466887d76ba1cb363fb91c60eacccc9b
#
_cell.length_a   1.000
_cell.length_b   1.000
_cell.length_c   1.000
_cell.angle_alpha   90.00
_cell.angle_beta   90.00
_cell.angle_gamma   90.00
#
_symmetry.space_group_name_H-M   'P 1'
#
loop_
_entity.id
_entity.type
_entity.pdbx_description
1 polymer ?
#
loop_
_entity_poly.entity_id
_entity_poly.type
_entity_poly.pdbx_seq_one_letter_code
_entity_poly.pdbx_strand_id
1 'polypeptide(L)'
;MTLRQHLTAAKGLLVAAGIEPAEAARDALFLAMHTLGWDRATIHARDLESPPDTFAAAYGAAIERRTRREPTAYITGHQEFWNRDFLVSPAVLIPRPETELIIEEALSLAFVTVADIGTGSGCLAVTLAAEFPRAQVVATDISAPALEVARGNAQRHGVADRIAFRETPYLDGVTGPFDLIVSNPPYVTDAEYADLAPEVHDFEPRSALTAGPDGLGDVRAILSCAATRLVPGGMLLMEIGFGQSEMVRSLVQATPDLTLVRISPDLQSIPRIVVAQRTAP
;
A
#
# COMPACT_ATOMS: atom_id res chain seq x y z
N MET A 1 -29.36 14.75 18.87
CA MET A 1 -28.43 15.55 18.02
C MET A 1 -28.61 15.13 16.57
N THR A 2 -28.59 16.11 15.64
CA THR A 2 -28.63 15.79 14.20
C THR A 2 -27.27 15.23 13.75
N LEU A 3 -27.23 14.55 12.60
CA LEU A 3 -25.99 14.04 12.03
C LEU A 3 -24.96 15.15 11.80
N ARG A 4 -25.39 16.32 11.28
CA ARG A 4 -24.54 17.52 11.13
C ARG A 4 -23.88 17.94 12.45
N GLN A 5 -24.63 17.91 13.55
CA GLN A 5 -24.08 18.25 14.87
C GLN A 5 -23.03 17.24 15.33
N HIS A 6 -23.25 15.94 15.08
CA HIS A 6 -22.24 14.91 15.35
C HIS A 6 -20.95 15.13 14.53
N LEU A 7 -21.08 15.37 13.22
CA LEU A 7 -19.93 15.64 12.35
C LEU A 7 -19.15 16.89 12.78
N THR A 8 -19.86 17.97 13.16
CA THR A 8 -19.22 19.20 13.63
C THR A 8 -18.47 18.98 14.94
N ALA A 9 -19.07 18.28 15.89
CA ALA A 9 -18.44 17.95 17.16
C ALA A 9 -17.20 17.07 16.98
N ALA A 10 -17.32 16.03 16.16
CA ALA A 10 -16.23 15.13 15.82
C ALA A 10 -15.05 15.89 15.19
N LYS A 11 -15.31 16.73 14.19
CA LYS A 11 -14.28 17.59 13.58
C LYS A 11 -13.56 18.43 14.66
N GLY A 12 -14.31 19.01 15.58
CA GLY A 12 -13.73 19.81 16.67
C GLY A 12 -12.79 19.00 17.57
N LEU A 13 -13.17 17.76 17.92
CA LEU A 13 -12.35 16.84 18.70
C LEU A 13 -11.05 16.46 17.96
N LEU A 14 -11.15 16.13 16.68
CA LEU A 14 -10.00 15.76 15.85
C LEU A 14 -9.02 16.92 15.66
N VAL A 15 -9.52 18.13 15.44
CA VAL A 15 -8.67 19.34 15.37
C VAL A 15 -7.99 19.60 16.72
N ALA A 16 -8.68 19.44 17.84
CA ALA A 16 -8.10 19.56 19.17
C ALA A 16 -7.01 18.50 19.44
N ALA A 17 -7.08 17.35 18.78
CA ALA A 17 -6.06 16.29 18.80
C ALA A 17 -4.90 16.53 17.81
N GLY A 18 -4.81 17.71 17.17
CA GLY A 18 -3.73 18.10 16.28
C GLY A 18 -3.86 17.60 14.85
N ILE A 19 -5.05 17.15 14.43
CA ILE A 19 -5.32 16.79 13.04
C ILE A 19 -5.68 18.06 12.26
N GLU A 20 -5.12 18.20 11.05
CA GLU A 20 -5.36 19.36 10.19
C GLU A 20 -6.88 19.53 9.91
N PRO A 21 -7.44 20.77 9.93
CA PRO A 21 -8.89 20.98 9.84
C PRO A 21 -9.60 20.40 8.62
N ALA A 22 -8.93 20.33 7.46
CA ALA A 22 -9.51 19.73 6.27
C ALA A 22 -9.50 18.19 6.35
N GLU A 23 -8.43 17.63 6.89
CA GLU A 23 -8.31 16.19 7.17
C GLU A 23 -9.33 15.77 8.23
N ALA A 24 -9.41 16.49 9.35
CA ALA A 24 -10.40 16.23 10.41
C ALA A 24 -11.85 16.23 9.90
N ALA A 25 -12.17 17.10 8.93
CA ALA A 25 -13.49 17.12 8.32
C ALA A 25 -13.74 15.88 7.43
N ARG A 26 -12.72 15.45 6.67
CA ARG A 26 -12.80 14.24 5.84
C ARG A 26 -12.94 12.99 6.72
N ASP A 27 -12.12 12.89 7.77
CA ASP A 27 -12.11 11.75 8.68
C ASP A 27 -13.45 11.61 9.44
N ALA A 28 -13.97 12.74 9.97
CA ALA A 28 -15.27 12.74 10.62
C ALA A 28 -16.38 12.24 9.69
N LEU A 29 -16.39 12.69 8.43
CA LEU A 29 -17.35 12.24 7.42
C LEU A 29 -17.15 10.76 7.07
N PHE A 30 -15.93 10.34 6.82
CA PHE A 30 -15.59 8.97 6.42
C PHE A 30 -15.98 7.97 7.52
N LEU A 31 -15.65 8.25 8.77
CA LEU A 31 -16.01 7.43 9.91
C LEU A 31 -17.54 7.37 10.14
N ALA A 32 -18.27 8.46 9.84
CA ALA A 32 -19.73 8.44 9.88
C ALA A 32 -20.33 7.58 8.76
N MET A 33 -19.80 7.69 7.55
CA MET A 33 -20.18 6.84 6.41
C MET A 33 -19.97 5.35 6.75
N HIS A 34 -18.82 5.01 7.29
CA HIS A 34 -18.51 3.65 7.73
C HIS A 34 -19.48 3.16 8.81
N THR A 35 -19.71 3.96 9.86
CA THR A 35 -20.57 3.59 10.98
C THR A 35 -22.04 3.38 10.58
N LEU A 36 -22.52 4.17 9.63
CA LEU A 36 -23.91 4.08 9.15
C LEU A 36 -24.10 3.13 7.98
N GLY A 37 -23.03 2.75 7.28
CA GLY A 37 -23.09 2.04 6.00
C GLY A 37 -23.71 2.91 4.91
N TRP A 38 -23.60 4.24 4.99
CA TRP A 38 -24.17 5.20 4.05
C TRP A 38 -23.11 5.80 3.16
N ASP A 39 -23.47 6.07 1.92
CA ASP A 39 -22.64 6.84 1.01
C ASP A 39 -22.65 8.35 1.34
N ARG A 40 -21.74 9.09 0.73
CA ARG A 40 -21.60 10.54 0.92
C ARG A 40 -22.88 11.29 0.57
N ALA A 41 -23.58 10.89 -0.50
CA ALA A 41 -24.80 11.55 -0.94
C ALA A 41 -25.92 11.40 0.11
N THR A 42 -26.07 10.21 0.66
CA THR A 42 -27.04 9.91 1.73
C THR A 42 -26.74 10.70 3.00
N ILE A 43 -25.43 10.77 3.42
CA ILE A 43 -25.02 11.60 4.56
C ILE A 43 -25.44 13.05 4.36
N HIS A 44 -25.16 13.63 3.18
CA HIS A 44 -25.55 15.02 2.89
C HIS A 44 -27.06 15.25 2.81
N ALA A 45 -27.80 14.30 2.23
CA ALA A 45 -29.25 14.41 2.13
C ALA A 45 -29.97 14.36 3.50
N ARG A 46 -29.38 13.64 4.46
CA ARG A 46 -29.97 13.36 5.77
C ARG A 46 -29.24 14.03 6.94
N ASP A 47 -28.39 15.00 6.69
CA ASP A 47 -27.50 15.61 7.70
C ASP A 47 -28.24 16.38 8.81
N LEU A 48 -29.49 16.82 8.55
CA LEU A 48 -30.37 17.46 9.53
C LEU A 48 -31.23 16.47 10.32
N GLU A 49 -31.26 15.20 9.93
CA GLU A 49 -31.98 14.15 10.65
C GLU A 49 -31.18 13.67 11.87
N SER A 50 -31.87 13.07 12.83
CA SER A 50 -31.21 12.31 13.90
C SER A 50 -30.80 10.94 13.35
N PRO A 51 -29.53 10.52 13.52
CA PRO A 51 -29.11 9.20 13.12
C PRO A 51 -29.75 8.13 14.03
N PRO A 52 -29.67 6.83 13.65
CA PRO A 52 -30.14 5.72 14.49
C PRO A 52 -29.51 5.76 15.89
N ASP A 53 -30.22 5.28 16.90
CA ASP A 53 -29.76 5.32 18.31
C ASP A 53 -28.41 4.64 18.56
N THR A 54 -28.08 3.61 17.76
CA THR A 54 -26.79 2.89 17.83
C THR A 54 -25.61 3.70 17.30
N PHE A 55 -25.86 4.75 16.51
CA PHE A 55 -24.80 5.52 15.84
C PHE A 55 -23.89 6.23 16.83
N ALA A 56 -24.46 6.95 17.80
CA ALA A 56 -23.69 7.84 18.67
C ALA A 56 -22.57 7.10 19.43
N ALA A 57 -22.84 5.89 19.91
CA ALA A 57 -21.86 5.09 20.63
C ALA A 57 -20.75 4.55 19.71
N ALA A 58 -21.12 3.94 18.58
CA ALA A 58 -20.17 3.37 17.63
C ALA A 58 -19.28 4.47 16.97
N TYR A 59 -19.92 5.56 16.54
CA TYR A 59 -19.21 6.70 15.95
C TYR A 59 -18.30 7.37 16.97
N GLY A 60 -18.77 7.56 18.23
CA GLY A 60 -17.95 8.11 19.31
C GLY A 60 -16.70 7.28 19.57
N ALA A 61 -16.80 5.96 19.59
CA ALA A 61 -15.66 5.05 19.76
C ALA A 61 -14.67 5.17 18.59
N ALA A 62 -15.16 5.29 17.34
CA ALA A 62 -14.30 5.49 16.17
C ALA A 62 -13.56 6.84 16.23
N ILE A 63 -14.26 7.92 16.61
CA ILE A 63 -13.65 9.25 16.79
C ILE A 63 -12.62 9.22 17.93
N GLU A 64 -12.90 8.55 19.05
CA GLU A 64 -11.92 8.42 20.13
C GLU A 64 -10.63 7.70 19.68
N ARG A 65 -10.73 6.64 18.88
CA ARG A 65 -9.55 5.99 18.26
C ARG A 65 -8.78 6.99 17.39
N ARG A 66 -9.48 7.75 16.54
CA ARG A 66 -8.86 8.74 15.66
C ARG A 66 -8.22 9.92 16.41
N THR A 67 -8.77 10.36 17.56
CA THR A 67 -8.10 11.36 18.41
C THR A 67 -6.77 10.88 18.98
N ARG A 68 -6.56 9.56 19.08
CA ARG A 68 -5.26 8.96 19.41
C ARG A 68 -4.33 8.80 18.21
N ARG A 69 -4.67 9.44 17.08
CA ARG A 69 -3.92 9.43 15.81
C ARG A 69 -3.96 8.07 15.09
N GLU A 70 -4.83 7.13 15.51
CA GLU A 70 -4.99 5.88 14.78
C GLU A 70 -5.50 6.15 13.34
N PRO A 71 -4.88 5.56 12.28
CA PRO A 71 -5.32 5.76 10.91
C PRO A 71 -6.76 5.35 10.68
N THR A 72 -7.52 6.13 9.90
CA THR A 72 -8.92 5.81 9.56
C THR A 72 -9.06 4.44 8.92
N ALA A 73 -8.08 4.02 8.11
CA ALA A 73 -8.06 2.70 7.48
C ALA A 73 -8.01 1.56 8.52
N TYR A 74 -7.25 1.70 9.60
CA TYR A 74 -7.24 0.69 10.67
C TYR A 74 -8.48 0.77 11.56
N ILE A 75 -9.08 1.95 11.72
CA ILE A 75 -10.34 2.09 12.46
C ILE A 75 -11.47 1.37 11.74
N THR A 76 -11.53 1.48 10.42
CA THR A 76 -12.55 0.86 9.58
C THR A 76 -12.20 -0.57 9.16
N GLY A 77 -10.91 -0.94 9.21
CA GLY A 77 -10.40 -2.21 8.70
C GLY A 77 -10.27 -2.27 7.18
N HIS A 78 -10.44 -1.15 6.47
CA HIS A 78 -10.55 -1.09 5.02
C HIS A 78 -9.74 0.04 4.40
N GLN A 79 -9.16 -0.22 3.22
CA GLN A 79 -8.50 0.77 2.37
C GLN A 79 -8.81 0.48 0.90
N GLU A 80 -9.20 1.51 0.18
CA GLU A 80 -9.37 1.42 -1.27
C GLU A 80 -8.00 1.47 -1.97
N PHE A 81 -7.81 0.61 -2.98
CA PHE A 81 -6.65 0.60 -3.87
C PHE A 81 -7.11 0.07 -5.24
N TRP A 82 -6.86 0.83 -6.29
CA TRP A 82 -7.22 0.47 -7.67
C TRP A 82 -8.71 0.11 -7.83
N ASN A 83 -9.60 0.95 -7.31
CA ASN A 83 -11.06 0.72 -7.26
C ASN A 83 -11.47 -0.62 -6.60
N ARG A 84 -10.65 -1.17 -5.71
CA ARG A 84 -10.91 -2.39 -4.92
C ARG A 84 -10.80 -2.09 -3.44
N ASP A 85 -11.66 -2.73 -2.66
CA ASP A 85 -11.67 -2.60 -1.20
C ASP A 85 -10.80 -3.69 -0.56
N PHE A 86 -9.69 -3.29 0.06
CA PHE A 86 -8.74 -4.15 0.74
C PHE A 86 -8.93 -4.12 2.25
N LEU A 87 -8.93 -5.29 2.86
CA LEU A 87 -8.80 -5.41 4.31
C LEU A 87 -7.39 -5.00 4.72
N VAL A 88 -7.30 -4.20 5.79
CA VAL A 88 -6.05 -3.77 6.39
C VAL A 88 -6.11 -3.87 7.91
N SER A 89 -4.94 -4.03 8.52
CA SER A 89 -4.77 -4.08 9.97
C SER A 89 -3.35 -3.58 10.31
N PRO A 90 -3.00 -3.39 11.60
CA PRO A 90 -1.63 -3.03 12.00
C PRO A 90 -0.54 -4.04 11.60
N ALA A 91 -0.90 -5.15 10.97
CA ALA A 91 0.05 -6.13 10.42
C ALA A 91 0.62 -5.74 9.06
N VAL A 92 0.05 -4.76 8.36
CA VAL A 92 0.40 -4.38 6.98
C VAL A 92 0.49 -2.87 6.81
N LEU A 93 1.35 -2.41 5.91
CA LEU A 93 1.31 -1.03 5.42
C LEU A 93 -0.06 -0.75 4.79
N ILE A 94 -0.64 0.40 5.10
CA ILE A 94 -1.86 0.86 4.43
C ILE A 94 -1.51 1.15 2.95
N PRO A 95 -2.18 0.53 1.97
CA PRO A 95 -1.93 0.81 0.55
C PRO A 95 -1.94 2.30 0.22
N ARG A 96 -0.92 2.75 -0.53
CA ARG A 96 -0.73 4.16 -0.90
C ARG A 96 -1.19 4.41 -2.34
N PRO A 97 -1.76 5.59 -2.64
CA PRO A 97 -2.16 5.94 -4.02
C PRO A 97 -0.98 5.90 -5.00
N GLU A 98 0.24 6.27 -4.57
CA GLU A 98 1.44 6.25 -5.39
C GLU A 98 1.80 4.84 -5.87
N THR A 99 1.48 3.82 -5.09
CA THR A 99 1.73 2.42 -5.43
C THR A 99 0.86 1.95 -6.62
N GLU A 100 -0.26 2.63 -6.91
CA GLU A 100 -1.10 2.35 -8.08
C GLU A 100 -0.34 2.57 -9.41
N LEU A 101 0.68 3.42 -9.42
CA LEU A 101 1.53 3.62 -10.58
C LEU A 101 2.26 2.34 -11.03
N ILE A 102 2.52 1.39 -10.12
CA ILE A 102 3.03 0.06 -10.48
C ILE A 102 2.03 -0.68 -11.36
N ILE A 103 0.74 -0.60 -11.03
CA ILE A 103 -0.32 -1.22 -11.83
C ILE A 103 -0.44 -0.52 -13.19
N GLU A 104 -0.42 0.83 -13.23
CA GLU A 104 -0.45 1.59 -14.47
C GLU A 104 0.69 1.20 -15.41
N GLU A 105 1.92 1.09 -14.89
CA GLU A 105 3.08 0.63 -15.66
C GLU A 105 2.89 -0.81 -16.18
N ALA A 106 2.35 -1.71 -15.36
CA ALA A 106 2.11 -3.09 -15.72
C ALA A 106 1.07 -3.24 -16.84
N LEU A 107 0.09 -2.33 -16.97
CA LEU A 107 -0.93 -2.38 -18.04
C LEU A 107 -0.33 -2.36 -19.45
N SER A 108 0.86 -1.79 -19.61
CA SER A 108 1.56 -1.73 -20.90
C SER A 108 2.43 -2.95 -21.21
N LEU A 109 2.54 -3.90 -20.27
CA LEU A 109 3.44 -5.04 -20.35
C LEU A 109 2.70 -6.34 -20.69
N ALA A 110 3.43 -7.29 -21.27
CA ALA A 110 2.94 -8.66 -21.49
C ALA A 110 3.69 -9.60 -20.54
N PHE A 111 2.96 -10.28 -19.66
CA PHE A 111 3.52 -11.23 -18.69
C PHE A 111 2.50 -12.30 -18.32
N VAL A 112 3.00 -13.42 -17.80
CA VAL A 112 2.20 -14.51 -17.24
C VAL A 112 2.66 -14.83 -15.82
N THR A 113 3.96 -14.80 -15.57
CA THR A 113 4.54 -15.12 -14.25
C THR A 113 4.99 -13.85 -13.54
N VAL A 114 4.48 -13.64 -12.34
CA VAL A 114 4.73 -12.42 -11.55
C VAL A 114 5.25 -12.79 -10.16
N ALA A 115 6.24 -12.04 -9.67
CA ALA A 115 6.58 -12.03 -8.25
C ALA A 115 6.26 -10.67 -7.64
N ASP A 116 5.54 -10.67 -6.52
CA ASP A 116 5.29 -9.50 -5.66
C ASP A 116 6.13 -9.65 -4.38
N ILE A 117 7.15 -8.83 -4.23
CA ILE A 117 8.09 -8.88 -3.10
C ILE A 117 7.69 -7.87 -2.04
N GLY A 118 7.46 -8.34 -0.80
CA GLY A 118 6.94 -7.51 0.29
C GLY A 118 5.46 -7.20 0.07
N THR A 119 4.65 -8.24 -0.14
CA THR A 119 3.25 -8.10 -0.60
C THR A 119 2.34 -7.36 0.38
N GLY A 120 2.67 -7.30 1.68
CA GLY A 120 1.88 -6.62 2.70
C GLY A 120 0.42 -7.05 2.72
N SER A 121 -0.49 -6.14 2.42
CA SER A 121 -1.93 -6.42 2.31
C SER A 121 -2.30 -7.26 1.07
N GLY A 122 -1.36 -7.50 0.16
CA GLY A 122 -1.61 -8.15 -1.12
C GLY A 122 -2.15 -7.21 -2.20
N CYS A 123 -2.13 -5.89 -1.99
CA CYS A 123 -2.77 -4.94 -2.92
C CYS A 123 -2.20 -5.05 -4.34
N LEU A 124 -0.88 -5.21 -4.52
CA LEU A 124 -0.27 -5.42 -5.83
C LEU A 124 -0.59 -6.81 -6.38
N ALA A 125 -0.31 -7.89 -5.63
CA ALA A 125 -0.52 -9.27 -6.06
C ALA A 125 -1.98 -9.53 -6.48
N VAL A 126 -2.94 -9.11 -5.65
CA VAL A 126 -4.38 -9.29 -5.89
C VAL A 126 -4.84 -8.47 -7.09
N THR A 127 -4.41 -7.21 -7.19
CA THR A 127 -4.79 -6.35 -8.32
C THR A 127 -4.22 -6.88 -9.63
N LEU A 128 -2.95 -7.28 -9.68
CA LEU A 128 -2.34 -7.88 -10.87
C LEU A 128 -3.05 -9.17 -11.28
N ALA A 129 -3.37 -10.05 -10.31
CA ALA A 129 -4.12 -11.26 -10.61
C ALA A 129 -5.55 -10.96 -11.12
N ALA A 130 -6.18 -9.88 -10.68
CA ALA A 130 -7.52 -9.49 -11.11
C ALA A 130 -7.52 -8.83 -12.50
N GLU A 131 -6.57 -7.89 -12.77
CA GLU A 131 -6.45 -7.21 -14.07
C GLU A 131 -5.94 -8.13 -15.18
N PHE A 132 -5.09 -9.10 -14.84
CA PHE A 132 -4.49 -10.02 -15.80
C PHE A 132 -4.94 -11.46 -15.55
N PRO A 133 -6.05 -11.93 -16.16
CA PRO A 133 -6.67 -13.24 -15.84
C PRO A 133 -5.77 -14.46 -16.06
N ARG A 134 -4.68 -14.33 -16.84
CA ARG A 134 -3.70 -15.41 -17.06
C ARG A 134 -2.49 -15.32 -16.14
N ALA A 135 -2.35 -14.26 -15.36
CA ALA A 135 -1.21 -14.09 -14.46
C ALA A 135 -1.23 -15.12 -13.33
N GLN A 136 -0.06 -15.73 -13.10
CA GLN A 136 0.24 -16.56 -11.94
C GLN A 136 1.20 -15.76 -11.06
N VAL A 137 0.80 -15.49 -9.83
CA VAL A 137 1.53 -14.60 -8.93
C VAL A 137 2.16 -15.41 -7.80
N VAL A 138 3.42 -15.15 -7.50
CA VAL A 138 4.05 -15.53 -6.23
C VAL A 138 4.19 -14.27 -5.40
N ALA A 139 3.53 -14.23 -4.25
CA ALA A 139 3.56 -13.11 -3.32
C ALA A 139 4.39 -13.51 -2.08
N THR A 140 5.42 -12.73 -1.79
CA THR A 140 6.31 -13.00 -0.65
C THR A 140 6.25 -11.91 0.39
N ASP A 141 6.40 -12.28 1.65
CA ASP A 141 6.55 -11.36 2.78
C ASP A 141 7.30 -12.06 3.91
N ILE A 142 8.02 -11.32 4.75
CA ILE A 142 8.67 -11.85 5.96
C ILE A 142 7.71 -11.99 7.13
N SER A 143 6.52 -11.38 7.02
CA SER A 143 5.49 -11.30 8.06
C SER A 143 4.36 -12.30 7.79
N ALA A 144 4.30 -13.38 8.57
CA ALA A 144 3.16 -14.31 8.52
C ALA A 144 1.80 -13.59 8.74
N PRO A 145 1.66 -12.64 9.70
CA PRO A 145 0.43 -11.85 9.83
C PRO A 145 0.06 -11.03 8.59
N ALA A 146 1.03 -10.46 7.86
CA ALA A 146 0.79 -9.76 6.61
C ALA A 146 0.24 -10.73 5.55
N LEU A 147 0.85 -11.91 5.42
CA LEU A 147 0.38 -12.94 4.50
C LEU A 147 -1.05 -13.43 4.80
N GLU A 148 -1.46 -13.45 6.07
CA GLU A 148 -2.86 -13.77 6.42
C GLU A 148 -3.83 -12.70 5.90
N VAL A 149 -3.48 -11.41 6.04
CA VAL A 149 -4.27 -10.30 5.46
C VAL A 149 -4.34 -10.43 3.94
N ALA A 150 -3.19 -10.68 3.29
CA ALA A 150 -3.11 -10.83 1.83
C ALA A 150 -3.95 -12.01 1.31
N ARG A 151 -3.91 -13.17 1.99
CA ARG A 151 -4.77 -14.32 1.66
C ARG A 151 -6.26 -13.98 1.79
N GLY A 152 -6.65 -13.29 2.88
CA GLY A 152 -8.02 -12.82 3.05
C GLY A 152 -8.48 -11.92 1.90
N ASN A 153 -7.62 -10.99 1.46
CA ASN A 153 -7.88 -10.12 0.32
C ASN A 153 -7.96 -10.89 -1.00
N ALA A 154 -7.07 -11.85 -1.23
CA ALA A 154 -7.12 -12.70 -2.43
C ALA A 154 -8.42 -13.53 -2.52
N GLN A 155 -8.89 -14.06 -1.39
CA GLN A 155 -10.18 -14.77 -1.31
C GLN A 155 -11.34 -13.82 -1.58
N ARG A 156 -11.35 -12.64 -0.94
CA ARG A 156 -12.40 -11.61 -1.10
C ARG A 156 -12.55 -11.18 -2.56
N HIS A 157 -11.45 -11.07 -3.29
CA HIS A 157 -11.43 -10.66 -4.69
C HIS A 157 -11.47 -11.83 -5.70
N GLY A 158 -11.60 -13.09 -5.23
CA GLY A 158 -11.80 -14.26 -6.09
C GLY A 158 -10.58 -14.63 -6.94
N VAL A 159 -9.36 -14.34 -6.45
CA VAL A 159 -8.10 -14.59 -7.18
C VAL A 159 -7.14 -15.51 -6.41
N ALA A 160 -7.55 -16.07 -5.30
CA ALA A 160 -6.70 -16.84 -4.40
C ALA A 160 -6.05 -18.07 -5.05
N ASP A 161 -6.71 -18.68 -6.03
CA ASP A 161 -6.25 -19.85 -6.80
C ASP A 161 -5.07 -19.53 -7.74
N ARG A 162 -4.82 -18.23 -7.99
CA ARG A 162 -3.74 -17.78 -8.87
C ARG A 162 -2.60 -17.09 -8.13
N ILE A 163 -2.63 -17.04 -6.79
CA ILE A 163 -1.61 -16.41 -5.97
C ILE A 163 -1.01 -17.43 -4.99
N ALA A 164 0.29 -17.68 -5.12
CA ALA A 164 1.02 -18.53 -4.19
C ALA A 164 1.76 -17.65 -3.16
N PHE A 165 1.29 -17.68 -1.91
CA PHE A 165 1.90 -16.93 -0.80
C PHE A 165 3.06 -17.68 -0.16
N ARG A 166 4.20 -17.01 0.08
CA ARG A 166 5.42 -17.57 0.69
C ARG A 166 5.94 -16.64 1.79
N GLU A 167 6.14 -17.20 2.97
CA GLU A 167 6.82 -16.52 4.08
C GLU A 167 8.32 -16.65 3.88
N THR A 168 8.92 -15.61 3.32
CA THR A 168 10.36 -15.59 3.02
C THR A 168 10.80 -14.16 2.71
N PRO A 169 12.06 -13.80 3.03
CA PRO A 169 12.62 -12.55 2.55
C PRO A 169 12.83 -12.62 1.03
N TYR A 170 12.44 -11.57 0.35
CA TYR A 170 12.58 -11.43 -1.10
C TYR A 170 12.05 -12.66 -1.87
N LEU A 171 12.92 -13.37 -2.58
CA LEU A 171 12.59 -14.58 -3.34
C LEU A 171 13.44 -15.79 -2.92
N ASP A 172 13.84 -15.85 -1.64
CA ASP A 172 14.63 -16.94 -1.11
C ASP A 172 13.84 -18.25 -1.15
N GLY A 173 14.43 -19.30 -1.74
CA GLY A 173 13.76 -20.59 -1.91
C GLY A 173 12.58 -20.59 -2.90
N VAL A 174 12.27 -19.46 -3.52
CA VAL A 174 11.23 -19.37 -4.55
C VAL A 174 11.79 -19.76 -5.91
N THR A 175 11.10 -20.65 -6.61
CA THR A 175 11.49 -21.07 -7.96
C THR A 175 10.94 -20.07 -8.98
N GLY A 176 11.82 -19.56 -9.86
CA GLY A 176 11.48 -18.72 -11.02
C GLY A 176 11.76 -19.47 -12.33
N PRO A 177 11.90 -18.79 -13.47
CA PRO A 177 11.98 -17.33 -13.59
C PRO A 177 10.62 -16.63 -13.69
N PHE A 178 10.64 -15.27 -13.62
CA PHE A 178 9.47 -14.42 -13.69
C PHE A 178 9.52 -13.49 -14.92
N ASP A 179 8.37 -13.21 -15.53
CA ASP A 179 8.25 -12.19 -16.56
C ASP A 179 8.24 -10.79 -15.94
N LEU A 180 7.67 -10.67 -14.74
CA LEU A 180 7.52 -9.42 -14.01
C LEU A 180 7.85 -9.62 -12.53
N ILE A 181 8.64 -8.71 -11.98
CA ILE A 181 8.82 -8.55 -10.52
C ILE A 181 8.28 -7.17 -10.16
N VAL A 182 7.43 -7.11 -9.13
CA VAL A 182 6.93 -5.86 -8.56
C VAL A 182 7.27 -5.78 -7.09
N SER A 183 7.45 -4.56 -6.57
CA SER A 183 7.64 -4.33 -5.14
C SER A 183 7.36 -2.86 -4.77
N ASN A 184 6.73 -2.66 -3.62
CA ASN A 184 6.82 -1.42 -2.87
C ASN A 184 7.62 -1.72 -1.58
N PRO A 185 8.95 -1.64 -1.60
CA PRO A 185 9.77 -2.01 -0.46
C PRO A 185 9.81 -0.89 0.58
N PRO A 186 10.20 -1.18 1.82
CA PRO A 186 10.61 -0.15 2.76
C PRO A 186 11.70 0.74 2.15
N TYR A 187 11.62 2.05 2.41
CA TYR A 187 12.59 3.02 1.88
C TYR A 187 12.94 4.16 2.85
N VAL A 188 12.31 4.19 4.02
CA VAL A 188 12.56 5.22 5.05
C VAL A 188 13.89 4.92 5.73
N THR A 189 14.73 5.93 5.91
CA THR A 189 15.96 5.79 6.69
C THR A 189 15.64 5.70 8.19
N ASP A 190 16.56 5.10 8.97
CA ASP A 190 16.41 5.05 10.42
C ASP A 190 16.31 6.47 11.05
N ALA A 191 16.94 7.47 10.44
CA ALA A 191 16.88 8.86 10.91
C ALA A 191 15.51 9.50 10.62
N GLU A 192 14.98 9.32 9.41
CA GLU A 192 13.67 9.87 9.01
C GLU A 192 12.51 9.23 9.75
N TYR A 193 12.66 7.98 10.21
CA TYR A 193 11.59 7.27 10.91
C TYR A 193 11.04 8.04 12.11
N ALA A 194 11.90 8.72 12.87
CA ALA A 194 11.51 9.51 14.04
C ALA A 194 10.64 10.73 13.68
N ASP A 195 10.73 11.23 12.46
CA ASP A 195 10.03 12.42 11.97
C ASP A 195 8.73 12.09 11.21
N LEU A 196 8.38 10.81 11.10
CA LEU A 196 7.14 10.38 10.46
C LEU A 196 5.91 10.90 11.22
N ALA A 197 4.82 11.11 10.47
CA ALA A 197 3.54 11.47 11.08
C ALA A 197 3.13 10.39 12.12
N PRO A 198 2.51 10.79 13.25
CA PRO A 198 2.13 9.86 14.31
C PRO A 198 1.30 8.66 13.84
N GLU A 199 0.43 8.86 12.84
CA GLU A 199 -0.36 7.80 12.22
C GLU A 199 0.51 6.68 11.64
N VAL A 200 1.64 7.05 11.06
CA VAL A 200 2.58 6.11 10.43
C VAL A 200 3.52 5.54 11.48
N HIS A 201 4.17 6.42 12.25
CA HIS A 201 5.18 6.05 13.25
C HIS A 201 4.66 5.10 14.31
N ASP A 202 3.46 5.39 14.88
CA ASP A 202 2.94 4.70 16.06
C ASP A 202 2.06 3.50 15.71
N PHE A 203 1.55 3.39 14.48
CA PHE A 203 0.54 2.40 14.12
C PHE A 203 0.95 1.46 12.99
N GLU A 204 1.73 1.92 12.00
CA GLU A 204 2.14 1.06 10.89
C GLU A 204 3.39 0.22 11.24
N PRO A 205 3.52 -1.01 10.71
CA PRO A 205 4.62 -1.88 11.09
C PRO A 205 5.97 -1.29 10.63
N ARG A 206 6.90 -1.08 11.57
CA ARG A 206 8.21 -0.50 11.27
C ARG A 206 8.97 -1.27 10.18
N SER A 207 8.84 -2.59 10.15
CA SER A 207 9.47 -3.43 9.13
C SER A 207 8.98 -3.17 7.71
N ALA A 208 7.80 -2.55 7.55
CA ALA A 208 7.29 -2.15 6.24
C ALA A 208 7.69 -0.71 5.86
N LEU A 209 8.42 -0.01 6.73
CA LEU A 209 8.80 1.39 6.55
C LEU A 209 10.31 1.56 6.40
N THR A 210 11.13 0.97 7.29
CA THR A 210 12.56 1.27 7.40
C THR A 210 13.41 0.26 6.63
N ALA A 211 14.38 0.78 5.86
CA ALA A 211 15.36 0.00 5.08
C ALA A 211 16.82 0.34 5.46
N GLY A 212 17.05 0.60 6.75
CA GLY A 212 18.37 0.85 7.31
C GLY A 212 18.87 2.29 7.15
N PRO A 213 20.16 2.53 7.35
CA PRO A 213 20.71 3.89 7.52
C PRO A 213 20.55 4.79 6.29
N ASP A 214 20.54 4.24 5.08
CA ASP A 214 20.42 4.97 3.82
C ASP A 214 19.08 4.72 3.10
N GLY A 215 18.18 3.92 3.68
CA GLY A 215 16.89 3.60 3.09
C GLY A 215 16.95 2.76 1.80
N LEU A 216 18.09 2.15 1.47
CA LEU A 216 18.32 1.42 0.22
C LEU A 216 18.64 -0.06 0.40
N GLY A 217 18.55 -0.60 1.61
CA GLY A 217 18.85 -2.00 1.89
C GLY A 217 18.02 -2.95 1.04
N ASP A 218 16.70 -2.79 1.08
CA ASP A 218 15.75 -3.61 0.32
C ASP A 218 15.86 -3.39 -1.19
N VAL A 219 16.09 -2.15 -1.63
CA VAL A 219 16.33 -1.84 -3.04
C VAL A 219 17.49 -2.67 -3.60
N ARG A 220 18.63 -2.74 -2.91
CA ARG A 220 19.79 -3.54 -3.34
C ARG A 220 19.46 -5.02 -3.45
N ALA A 221 18.74 -5.56 -2.48
CA ALA A 221 18.35 -6.97 -2.47
C ALA A 221 17.38 -7.29 -3.62
N ILE A 222 16.39 -6.43 -3.85
CA ILE A 222 15.41 -6.59 -4.94
C ILE A 222 16.09 -6.49 -6.31
N LEU A 223 17.02 -5.57 -6.52
CA LEU A 223 17.80 -5.49 -7.76
C LEU A 223 18.60 -6.77 -8.01
N SER A 224 19.22 -7.35 -6.98
CA SER A 224 19.92 -8.63 -7.08
C SER A 224 18.97 -9.78 -7.43
N CYS A 225 17.78 -9.82 -6.83
CA CYS A 225 16.74 -10.77 -7.17
C CYS A 225 16.29 -10.60 -8.64
N ALA A 226 16.03 -9.38 -9.09
CA ALA A 226 15.60 -9.08 -10.45
C ALA A 226 16.63 -9.54 -11.49
N ALA A 227 17.91 -9.24 -11.27
CA ALA A 227 19.00 -9.66 -12.15
C ALA A 227 19.06 -11.19 -12.37
N THR A 228 18.70 -11.96 -11.34
CA THR A 228 18.83 -13.43 -11.37
C THR A 228 17.52 -14.17 -11.63
N ARG A 229 16.39 -13.60 -11.27
CA ARG A 229 15.07 -14.25 -11.26
C ARG A 229 14.13 -13.84 -12.40
N LEU A 230 14.38 -12.71 -13.07
CA LEU A 230 13.64 -12.36 -14.27
C LEU A 230 14.05 -13.24 -15.45
N VAL A 231 13.16 -13.47 -16.40
CA VAL A 231 13.52 -13.97 -17.73
C VAL A 231 14.32 -12.91 -18.49
N PRO A 232 15.14 -13.26 -19.50
CA PRO A 232 15.69 -12.28 -20.44
C PRO A 232 14.55 -11.42 -21.03
N GLY A 233 14.68 -10.11 -20.94
CA GLY A 233 13.62 -9.16 -21.34
C GLY A 233 12.52 -8.93 -20.31
N GLY A 234 12.52 -9.67 -19.19
CA GLY A 234 11.58 -9.48 -18.08
C GLY A 234 11.77 -8.14 -17.36
N MET A 235 10.73 -7.67 -16.68
CA MET A 235 10.65 -6.32 -16.14
C MET A 235 10.64 -6.31 -14.61
N LEU A 236 11.30 -5.33 -14.02
CA LEU A 236 11.15 -4.91 -12.63
C LEU A 236 10.41 -3.59 -12.58
N LEU A 237 9.34 -3.52 -11.77
CA LEU A 237 8.65 -2.31 -11.37
C LEU A 237 8.78 -2.15 -9.85
N MET A 238 9.44 -1.10 -9.39
CA MET A 238 9.73 -0.92 -7.96
C MET A 238 9.48 0.52 -7.54
N GLU A 239 8.69 0.71 -6.48
CA GLU A 239 8.51 2.01 -5.86
C GLU A 239 9.78 2.44 -5.12
N ILE A 240 10.05 3.76 -5.10
CA ILE A 240 11.17 4.36 -4.38
C ILE A 240 10.72 5.59 -3.58
N GLY A 241 11.45 5.89 -2.52
CA GLY A 241 11.23 7.06 -1.69
C GLY A 241 11.56 8.39 -2.39
N PHE A 242 11.02 9.47 -1.82
CA PHE A 242 11.35 10.81 -2.26
C PHE A 242 12.87 11.06 -2.18
N GLY A 243 13.44 11.63 -3.24
CA GLY A 243 14.87 11.96 -3.29
C GLY A 243 15.82 10.80 -3.61
N GLN A 244 15.34 9.55 -3.73
CA GLN A 244 16.20 8.36 -3.96
C GLN A 244 16.55 8.11 -5.43
N SER A 245 15.97 8.83 -6.40
CA SER A 245 16.03 8.51 -7.82
C SER A 245 17.46 8.40 -8.38
N GLU A 246 18.38 9.30 -8.03
CA GLU A 246 19.75 9.26 -8.53
C GLU A 246 20.58 8.13 -7.92
N MET A 247 20.36 7.85 -6.62
CA MET A 247 21.02 6.72 -5.97
C MET A 247 20.54 5.39 -6.55
N VAL A 248 19.23 5.24 -6.74
CA VAL A 248 18.67 4.01 -7.32
C VAL A 248 19.05 3.87 -8.80
N ARG A 249 19.10 4.94 -9.58
CA ARG A 249 19.68 4.94 -10.94
C ARG A 249 21.08 4.34 -10.95
N SER A 250 21.95 4.81 -10.06
CA SER A 250 23.32 4.33 -9.93
C SER A 250 23.38 2.87 -9.52
N LEU A 251 22.50 2.43 -8.63
CA LEU A 251 22.41 1.02 -8.21
C LEU A 251 21.97 0.11 -9.35
N VAL A 252 20.96 0.50 -10.14
CA VAL A 252 20.53 -0.28 -11.31
C VAL A 252 21.66 -0.38 -12.33
N GLN A 253 22.36 0.72 -12.62
CA GLN A 253 23.50 0.73 -13.55
C GLN A 253 24.69 -0.13 -13.08
N ALA A 254 24.87 -0.25 -11.77
CA ALA A 254 25.91 -1.10 -11.16
C ALA A 254 25.49 -2.57 -11.04
N THR A 255 24.20 -2.90 -11.24
CA THR A 255 23.69 -4.27 -11.16
C THR A 255 23.88 -4.97 -12.51
N PRO A 256 24.68 -6.04 -12.60
CA PRO A 256 24.84 -6.79 -13.85
C PRO A 256 23.49 -7.30 -14.37
N ASP A 257 23.37 -7.37 -15.68
CA ASP A 257 22.20 -7.89 -16.39
C ASP A 257 20.91 -7.10 -16.19
N LEU A 258 20.95 -5.90 -15.59
CA LEU A 258 19.83 -4.98 -15.53
C LEU A 258 20.11 -3.69 -16.29
N THR A 259 19.12 -3.21 -17.01
CA THR A 259 19.13 -1.90 -17.69
C THR A 259 17.97 -1.07 -17.16
N LEU A 260 18.27 0.16 -16.73
CA LEU A 260 17.24 1.14 -16.38
C LEU A 260 16.53 1.60 -17.65
N VAL A 261 15.23 1.36 -17.73
CA VAL A 261 14.38 1.85 -18.83
C VAL A 261 13.96 3.30 -18.55
N ARG A 262 13.39 3.55 -17.36
CA ARG A 262 12.98 4.88 -16.88
C ARG A 262 12.74 4.89 -15.39
N ILE A 263 12.56 6.06 -14.83
CA ILE A 263 11.94 6.28 -13.51
C ILE A 263 10.71 7.15 -13.76
N SER A 264 9.53 6.58 -13.54
CA SER A 264 8.26 7.26 -13.79
C SER A 264 7.87 8.12 -12.58
N PRO A 265 7.44 9.37 -12.82
CA PRO A 265 6.99 10.26 -11.76
C PRO A 265 5.53 10.02 -11.39
N ASP A 266 5.15 10.46 -10.18
CA ASP A 266 3.76 10.62 -9.78
C ASP A 266 3.10 11.88 -10.40
N LEU A 267 1.82 12.11 -10.06
CA LEU A 267 1.06 13.26 -10.53
C LEU A 267 1.63 14.62 -10.07
N GLN A 268 2.51 14.64 -9.08
CA GLN A 268 3.24 15.81 -8.60
C GLN A 268 4.61 15.97 -9.26
N SER A 269 4.92 15.13 -10.26
CA SER A 269 6.22 15.07 -10.94
C SER A 269 7.38 14.62 -10.04
N ILE A 270 7.09 13.87 -8.97
CA ILE A 270 8.08 13.26 -8.09
C ILE A 270 8.41 11.87 -8.62
N PRO A 271 9.70 11.53 -8.89
CA PRO A 271 10.10 10.20 -9.31
C PRO A 271 9.69 9.12 -8.29
N ARG A 272 8.92 8.11 -8.73
CA ARG A 272 8.33 7.07 -7.86
C ARG A 272 8.59 5.66 -8.31
N ILE A 273 8.49 5.35 -9.60
CA ILE A 273 8.56 3.96 -10.06
C ILE A 273 9.78 3.75 -10.94
N VAL A 274 10.68 2.92 -10.45
CA VAL A 274 11.80 2.38 -11.23
C VAL A 274 11.28 1.31 -12.16
N VAL A 275 11.50 1.51 -13.45
CA VAL A 275 11.25 0.52 -14.50
C VAL A 275 12.60 0.06 -15.03
N ALA A 276 12.97 -1.17 -14.73
CA ALA A 276 14.21 -1.78 -15.21
C ALA A 276 13.92 -3.08 -15.94
N GLN A 277 14.78 -3.44 -16.88
CA GLN A 277 14.65 -4.63 -17.70
C GLN A 277 15.86 -5.53 -17.54
N ARG A 278 15.64 -6.84 -17.43
CA ARG A 278 16.74 -7.79 -17.55
C ARG A 278 17.22 -7.86 -19.00
N THR A 279 18.51 -7.61 -19.21
CA THR A 279 19.14 -7.74 -20.52
C THR A 279 19.15 -9.19 -21.01
N ALA A 280 19.09 -9.39 -22.29
CA ALA A 280 19.41 -10.69 -22.87
C ALA A 280 20.90 -10.99 -22.69
N PRO A 281 21.28 -12.26 -22.45
CA PRO A 281 22.68 -12.66 -22.36
C PRO A 281 23.45 -12.45 -23.65
#